data_e30d80b7a8b5920fc22dffae9f682c13
#
_entry.id   e30d80b7a8b5920fc22dffae9f682c13
#
_cell.length_a   1.000
_cell.length_b   1.000
_cell.length_c   1.000
_cell.angle_alpha   90.00
_cell.angle_beta   90.00
_cell.angle_gamma   90.00
#
_symmetry.space_group_name_H-M   'P 1'
#
loop_
_entity.id
_entity.type
_entity.pdbx_description
1 polymer ?
#
loop_
_entity_poly.entity_id
_entity_poly.type
_entity_poly.pdbx_seq_one_letter_code
_entity_poly.pdbx_strand_id
1 'polypeptide(L)'
;MEMDRKTPASFPLASSETDVNGEVECCIEKAVMDLLSQCVFSGIMITYDVPGFPLYYIDERMLSLLNYSNQADLIAATGQDMINCIRSEDRVGRQAEIAQALLNGTSYTTTYRMMCREKEYIWVKETGVQKCLPNGVPVLVSLCLDITGQMEAQAELESIVQCPMGGIFRARMDRDFTLIYANDHYYALHGLTREDLRNKFGNKTIHLVHPEDIPWMGSVYKKR
;
A
#
# COMPACT_ATOMS: atom_id res chain seq x y z
N MET A 1 -45.05 -5.67 7.15
CA MET A 1 -44.23 -4.79 7.99
C MET A 1 -43.12 -4.32 7.08
N GLU A 2 -43.40 -3.24 6.37
CA GLU A 2 -42.57 -2.63 5.34
C GLU A 2 -41.44 -1.86 6.03
N MET A 3 -40.21 -2.31 5.80
CA MET A 3 -39.02 -1.57 6.26
C MET A 3 -38.81 -0.39 5.32
N ASP A 4 -39.10 0.78 5.86
CA ASP A 4 -38.86 2.11 5.29
C ASP A 4 -37.38 2.23 4.89
N ARG A 5 -37.08 2.14 3.58
CA ARG A 5 -35.76 2.46 3.03
C ARG A 5 -35.65 3.98 3.04
N LYS A 6 -35.14 4.54 4.14
CA LYS A 6 -34.66 5.93 4.15
C LYS A 6 -33.62 6.09 3.07
N THR A 7 -33.93 6.90 2.08
CA THR A 7 -32.97 7.43 1.09
C THR A 7 -31.76 7.99 1.86
N PRO A 8 -30.54 7.65 1.49
CA PRO A 8 -29.37 8.20 2.16
C PRO A 8 -29.39 9.72 2.01
N ALA A 9 -29.22 10.42 3.12
CA ALA A 9 -29.10 11.87 3.14
C ALA A 9 -27.94 12.27 2.21
N SER A 10 -28.23 13.18 1.24
CA SER A 10 -27.18 13.75 0.41
C SER A 10 -26.27 14.60 1.29
N PHE A 11 -25.04 14.20 1.46
CA PHE A 11 -24.05 14.99 2.16
C PHE A 11 -23.68 16.21 1.30
N PRO A 12 -23.58 17.41 1.89
CA PRO A 12 -23.18 18.59 1.14
C PRO A 12 -21.72 18.47 0.71
N LEU A 13 -21.47 18.77 -0.56
CA LEU A 13 -20.11 18.96 -1.07
C LEU A 13 -19.61 20.34 -0.63
N ALA A 14 -18.30 20.49 -0.45
CA ALA A 14 -17.69 21.80 -0.34
C ALA A 14 -17.95 22.55 -1.66
N SER A 15 -18.76 23.60 -1.62
CA SER A 15 -18.98 24.42 -2.81
C SER A 15 -17.70 25.12 -3.19
N SER A 16 -17.29 24.97 -4.46
CA SER A 16 -16.17 25.70 -5.02
C SER A 16 -16.36 27.20 -4.79
N GLU A 17 -15.44 27.81 -4.10
CA GLU A 17 -15.04 29.22 -4.11
C GLU A 17 -15.58 30.19 -3.05
N THR A 18 -16.62 29.99 -2.26
CA THR A 18 -17.11 31.11 -1.45
C THR A 18 -17.33 30.89 0.05
N ASP A 19 -17.40 29.66 0.57
CA ASP A 19 -17.69 29.43 2.00
C ASP A 19 -16.66 28.58 2.75
N VAL A 20 -15.57 28.18 2.09
CA VAL A 20 -14.55 27.29 2.68
C VAL A 20 -13.41 28.07 3.36
N ASN A 21 -13.37 29.40 3.17
CA ASN A 21 -12.15 30.20 3.41
C ASN A 21 -11.89 30.61 4.87
N GLY A 22 -12.77 30.44 5.81
CA GLY A 22 -12.50 30.96 7.16
C GLY A 22 -12.30 29.91 8.26
N GLU A 23 -13.03 28.80 8.25
CA GLU A 23 -13.11 27.92 9.41
C GLU A 23 -12.64 26.47 9.11
N VAL A 24 -12.79 26.00 7.87
CA VAL A 24 -12.22 24.72 7.41
C VAL A 24 -10.70 24.84 7.24
N GLU A 25 -10.23 26.00 6.81
CA GLU A 25 -8.80 26.33 6.65
C GLU A 25 -8.01 26.06 7.94
N CYS A 26 -8.43 26.52 9.09
CA CYS A 26 -7.61 26.44 10.30
C CYS A 26 -7.46 25.02 10.88
N CYS A 27 -8.47 24.15 10.77
CA CYS A 27 -8.37 22.77 11.27
C CYS A 27 -7.66 21.83 10.27
N ILE A 28 -7.86 22.08 8.97
CA ILE A 28 -7.26 21.29 7.89
C ILE A 28 -5.82 21.74 7.64
N GLU A 29 -5.53 23.04 7.68
CA GLU A 29 -4.19 23.60 7.45
C GLU A 29 -3.14 22.96 8.35
N LYS A 30 -3.39 22.85 9.64
CA LYS A 30 -2.41 22.29 10.56
C LYS A 30 -2.18 20.78 10.35
N ALA A 31 -3.24 20.03 10.12
CA ALA A 31 -3.13 18.59 9.84
C ALA A 31 -2.49 18.32 8.47
N VAL A 32 -2.80 19.14 7.47
CA VAL A 32 -2.25 19.05 6.12
C VAL A 32 -0.79 19.50 6.09
N MET A 33 -0.44 20.58 6.81
CA MET A 33 0.96 21.07 6.89
C MET A 33 1.87 20.07 7.61
N ASP A 34 1.40 19.40 8.65
CA ASP A 34 2.14 18.34 9.33
C ASP A 34 2.36 17.11 8.43
N LEU A 35 1.42 16.82 7.52
CA LEU A 35 1.51 15.74 6.55
C LEU A 35 2.30 16.14 5.29
N LEU A 36 2.12 17.36 4.77
CA LEU A 36 2.81 17.87 3.57
C LEU A 36 4.33 18.01 3.77
N SER A 37 4.77 18.20 5.01
CA SER A 37 6.21 18.16 5.33
C SER A 37 6.86 16.81 5.05
N GLN A 38 6.06 15.76 4.86
CA GLN A 38 6.53 14.39 4.63
C GLN A 38 6.39 13.87 3.20
N CYS A 39 5.58 14.51 2.32
CA CYS A 39 5.28 13.97 0.99
C CYS A 39 5.02 15.03 -0.09
N VAL A 40 6.02 15.28 -0.93
CA VAL A 40 5.94 16.28 -2.05
C VAL A 40 5.05 15.81 -3.22
N PHE A 41 4.65 14.53 -3.29
CA PHE A 41 3.95 13.95 -4.45
C PHE A 41 2.60 13.29 -4.13
N SER A 42 1.97 13.60 -2.99
CA SER A 42 0.71 12.98 -2.58
C SER A 42 -0.48 13.83 -2.98
N GLY A 43 -1.59 13.19 -3.37
CA GLY A 43 -2.89 13.82 -3.50
C GLY A 43 -3.60 13.94 -2.14
N ILE A 44 -4.41 14.97 -1.97
CA ILE A 44 -5.23 15.21 -0.77
C ILE A 44 -6.67 14.81 -1.04
N MET A 45 -7.24 14.03 -0.15
CA MET A 45 -8.66 13.67 -0.17
C MET A 45 -9.25 13.81 1.24
N ILE A 46 -10.44 14.38 1.31
CA ILE A 46 -11.22 14.46 2.55
C ILE A 46 -12.56 13.80 2.32
N THR A 47 -12.90 12.85 3.17
CA THR A 47 -14.17 12.13 3.10
C THR A 47 -14.90 12.23 4.43
N TYR A 48 -16.23 12.16 4.40
CA TYR A 48 -16.99 11.96 5.63
C TYR A 48 -16.67 10.59 6.23
N ASP A 49 -16.51 10.53 7.55
CA ASP A 49 -16.28 9.28 8.27
C ASP A 49 -17.60 8.57 8.58
N VAL A 50 -18.25 8.14 7.50
CA VAL A 50 -19.52 7.40 7.52
C VAL A 50 -19.46 6.29 6.46
N PRO A 51 -20.36 5.28 6.50
CA PRO A 51 -20.40 4.24 5.49
C PRO A 51 -20.43 4.80 4.06
N GLY A 52 -19.58 4.27 3.18
CA GLY A 52 -19.39 4.75 1.81
C GLY A 52 -18.25 5.75 1.66
N PHE A 53 -17.85 6.43 2.73
CA PHE A 53 -16.85 7.50 2.70
C PHE A 53 -17.18 8.57 1.64
N PRO A 54 -18.34 9.25 1.73
CA PRO A 54 -18.72 10.28 0.76
C PRO A 54 -17.65 11.36 0.67
N LEU A 55 -17.36 11.78 -0.57
CA LEU A 55 -16.36 12.79 -0.84
C LEU A 55 -16.81 14.15 -0.28
N TYR A 56 -15.94 14.80 0.51
CA TYR A 56 -16.06 16.18 0.93
C TYR A 56 -15.18 17.09 0.08
N TYR A 57 -13.89 16.77 -0.06
CA TYR A 57 -12.92 17.55 -0.82
C TYR A 57 -11.89 16.64 -1.48
N ILE A 58 -11.37 17.08 -2.64
CA ILE A 58 -10.30 16.43 -3.36
C ILE A 58 -9.47 17.50 -4.08
N ASP A 59 -8.15 17.40 -4.02
CA ASP A 59 -7.27 18.33 -4.71
C ASP A 59 -7.00 17.90 -6.17
N GLU A 60 -6.41 18.82 -6.95
CA GLU A 60 -6.07 18.58 -8.36
C GLU A 60 -5.07 17.44 -8.55
N ARG A 61 -4.17 17.23 -7.58
CA ARG A 61 -3.18 16.14 -7.64
C ARG A 61 -3.85 14.79 -7.50
N MET A 62 -4.77 14.66 -6.57
CA MET A 62 -5.55 13.43 -6.39
C MET A 62 -6.44 13.15 -7.60
N LEU A 63 -7.07 14.17 -8.17
CA LEU A 63 -7.82 14.04 -9.43
C LEU A 63 -6.92 13.57 -10.57
N SER A 64 -5.74 14.17 -10.72
CA SER A 64 -4.73 13.77 -11.72
C SER A 64 -4.27 12.33 -11.52
N LEU A 65 -4.03 11.91 -10.27
CA LEU A 65 -3.63 10.55 -9.91
C LEU A 65 -4.70 9.52 -10.33
N LEU A 66 -5.97 9.86 -10.19
CA LEU A 66 -7.09 9.04 -10.60
C LEU A 66 -7.51 9.23 -12.08
N ASN A 67 -6.80 10.08 -12.82
CA ASN A 67 -7.04 10.41 -14.22
C ASN A 67 -8.42 11.06 -14.49
N TYR A 68 -8.91 11.88 -13.54
CA TYR A 68 -10.11 12.70 -13.71
C TYR A 68 -9.76 14.16 -13.95
N SER A 69 -10.51 14.82 -14.85
CA SER A 69 -10.28 16.23 -15.18
C SER A 69 -10.81 17.19 -14.11
N ASN A 70 -11.82 16.78 -13.36
CA ASN A 70 -12.44 17.56 -12.30
C ASN A 70 -13.25 16.67 -11.34
N GLN A 71 -13.65 17.24 -10.22
CA GLN A 71 -14.43 16.56 -9.18
C GLN A 71 -15.81 16.10 -9.66
N ALA A 72 -16.48 16.84 -10.55
CA ALA A 72 -17.79 16.48 -11.06
C ALA A 72 -17.77 15.18 -11.87
N ASP A 73 -16.74 14.99 -12.70
CA ASP A 73 -16.52 13.76 -13.47
C ASP A 73 -16.29 12.56 -12.53
N LEU A 74 -15.50 12.75 -11.49
CA LEU A 74 -15.26 11.71 -10.48
C LEU A 74 -16.56 11.32 -9.77
N ILE A 75 -17.35 12.29 -9.32
CA ILE A 75 -18.63 12.06 -8.65
C ILE A 75 -19.63 11.36 -9.58
N ALA A 76 -19.70 11.77 -10.84
CA ALA A 76 -20.56 11.12 -11.82
C ALA A 76 -20.22 9.63 -12.01
N ALA A 77 -18.92 9.29 -11.92
CA ALA A 77 -18.44 7.91 -12.04
C ALA A 77 -18.64 7.07 -10.77
N THR A 78 -18.55 7.68 -9.59
CA THR A 78 -18.51 6.98 -8.30
C THR A 78 -19.79 7.11 -7.47
N GLY A 79 -20.68 8.03 -7.82
CA GLY A 79 -21.88 8.34 -7.05
C GLY A 79 -21.57 9.04 -5.73
N GLN A 80 -20.49 9.83 -5.66
CA GLN A 80 -19.99 10.54 -4.48
C GLN A 80 -19.30 9.64 -3.43
N ASP A 81 -19.59 8.34 -3.38
CA ASP A 81 -19.04 7.42 -2.39
C ASP A 81 -17.66 6.91 -2.84
N MET A 82 -16.61 7.32 -2.16
CA MET A 82 -15.23 6.97 -2.51
C MET A 82 -14.93 5.47 -2.35
N ILE A 83 -15.74 4.74 -1.60
CA ILE A 83 -15.64 3.28 -1.53
C ILE A 83 -15.84 2.61 -2.91
N ASN A 84 -16.56 3.26 -3.82
CA ASN A 84 -16.79 2.75 -5.17
C ASN A 84 -15.53 2.81 -6.06
N CYS A 85 -14.58 3.69 -5.74
CA CYS A 85 -13.27 3.70 -6.38
C CYS A 85 -12.35 2.57 -5.85
N ILE A 86 -12.67 1.96 -4.71
CA ILE A 86 -11.82 0.95 -4.10
C ILE A 86 -12.19 -0.42 -4.66
N ARG A 87 -11.17 -1.20 -5.03
CA ARG A 87 -11.37 -2.58 -5.49
C ARG A 87 -12.12 -3.40 -4.43
N SER A 88 -13.12 -4.16 -4.87
CA SER A 88 -14.07 -4.84 -3.96
C SER A 88 -13.41 -5.67 -2.88
N GLU A 89 -12.32 -6.38 -3.24
CA GLU A 89 -11.61 -7.25 -2.32
C GLU A 89 -10.87 -6.48 -1.21
N ASP A 90 -10.50 -5.21 -1.48
CA ASP A 90 -9.72 -4.40 -0.55
C ASP A 90 -10.60 -3.60 0.44
N ARG A 91 -11.91 -3.46 0.14
CA ARG A 91 -12.84 -2.61 0.91
C ARG A 91 -12.93 -2.98 2.38
N VAL A 92 -13.12 -4.27 2.65
CA VAL A 92 -13.29 -4.78 4.02
C VAL A 92 -12.01 -4.61 4.83
N GLY A 93 -10.86 -4.95 4.22
CA GLY A 93 -9.55 -4.79 4.87
C GLY A 93 -9.26 -3.34 5.23
N ARG A 94 -9.44 -2.42 4.28
CA ARG A 94 -9.25 -0.98 4.51
C ARG A 94 -10.13 -0.46 5.64
N GLN A 95 -11.43 -0.80 5.65
CA GLN A 95 -12.34 -0.35 6.70
C GLN A 95 -11.92 -0.86 8.08
N ALA A 96 -11.52 -2.13 8.17
CA ALA A 96 -11.05 -2.73 9.42
C ALA A 96 -9.76 -2.07 9.94
N GLU A 97 -8.79 -1.81 9.05
CA GLU A 97 -7.53 -1.14 9.39
C GLU A 97 -7.76 0.27 9.92
N ILE A 98 -8.62 1.06 9.24
CA ILE A 98 -8.98 2.42 9.68
C ILE A 98 -9.67 2.36 11.04
N ALA A 99 -10.71 1.53 11.18
CA ALA A 99 -11.45 1.43 12.43
C ALA A 99 -10.55 1.02 13.59
N GLN A 100 -9.67 0.04 13.40
CA GLN A 100 -8.73 -0.41 14.43
C GLN A 100 -7.71 0.67 14.81
N ALA A 101 -7.18 1.39 13.83
CA ALA A 101 -6.22 2.46 14.07
C ALA A 101 -6.85 3.63 14.85
N LEU A 102 -8.09 4.00 14.51
CA LEU A 102 -8.83 5.08 15.19
C LEU A 102 -9.27 4.73 16.61
N LEU A 103 -9.45 3.44 16.94
CA LEU A 103 -9.68 3.01 18.32
C LEU A 103 -8.48 3.28 19.24
N ASN A 104 -7.25 3.26 18.69
CA ASN A 104 -6.01 3.43 19.44
C ASN A 104 -5.36 4.81 19.26
N GLY A 105 -5.90 5.64 18.39
CA GLY A 105 -5.35 6.96 18.05
C GLY A 105 -6.25 7.73 17.11
N THR A 106 -5.72 8.81 16.54
CA THR A 106 -6.44 9.65 15.57
C THR A 106 -5.89 9.55 14.15
N SER A 107 -4.85 8.74 13.95
CA SER A 107 -4.18 8.58 12.65
C SER A 107 -4.18 7.12 12.20
N TYR A 108 -4.20 6.91 10.88
CA TYR A 108 -4.16 5.60 10.26
C TYR A 108 -3.27 5.60 9.02
N THR A 109 -2.81 4.41 8.64
CA THR A 109 -2.16 4.14 7.35
C THR A 109 -2.71 2.84 6.81
N THR A 110 -3.11 2.85 5.53
CA THR A 110 -3.63 1.67 4.84
C THR A 110 -3.16 1.64 3.39
N THR A 111 -3.15 0.46 2.79
CA THR A 111 -2.74 0.26 1.40
C THR A 111 -3.80 -0.56 0.67
N TYR A 112 -4.25 -0.05 -0.47
CA TYR A 112 -5.33 -0.67 -1.24
C TYR A 112 -5.24 -0.26 -2.71
N ARG A 113 -6.04 -0.92 -3.56
CA ARG A 113 -6.13 -0.59 -4.99
C ARG A 113 -7.30 0.33 -5.26
N MET A 114 -7.00 1.43 -5.95
CA MET A 114 -7.96 2.45 -6.32
C MET A 114 -8.15 2.49 -7.83
N MET A 115 -9.39 2.56 -8.27
CA MET A 115 -9.77 2.54 -9.68
C MET A 115 -9.64 3.94 -10.30
N CYS A 116 -8.89 4.04 -11.37
CA CYS A 116 -8.81 5.22 -12.21
C CYS A 116 -9.99 5.29 -13.20
N ARG A 117 -10.15 6.45 -13.87
CA ARG A 117 -11.21 6.68 -14.89
C ARG A 117 -11.27 5.61 -15.96
N GLU A 118 -10.14 5.08 -16.40
CA GLU A 118 -10.01 4.06 -17.45
C GLU A 118 -10.25 2.63 -16.95
N LYS A 119 -10.74 2.49 -15.72
CA LYS A 119 -10.99 1.21 -15.04
C LYS A 119 -9.70 0.40 -14.74
N GLU A 120 -8.54 1.02 -14.84
CA GLU A 120 -7.30 0.48 -14.33
C GLU A 120 -7.19 0.72 -12.83
N TYR A 121 -6.38 -0.08 -12.16
CA TYR A 121 -6.15 0.04 -10.72
C TYR A 121 -4.73 0.48 -10.46
N ILE A 122 -4.60 1.47 -9.58
CA ILE A 122 -3.32 1.88 -8.99
C ILE A 122 -3.26 1.43 -7.52
N TRP A 123 -2.06 1.17 -7.03
CA TRP A 123 -1.84 0.96 -5.62
C TRP A 123 -1.69 2.29 -4.90
N VAL A 124 -2.52 2.52 -3.92
CA VAL A 124 -2.51 3.74 -3.11
C VAL A 124 -2.12 3.41 -1.68
N LYS A 125 -1.13 4.13 -1.16
CA LYS A 125 -0.86 4.20 0.27
C LYS A 125 -1.53 5.47 0.81
N GLU A 126 -2.56 5.27 1.63
CA GLU A 126 -3.31 6.33 2.30
C GLU A 126 -2.80 6.48 3.72
N THR A 127 -2.44 7.71 4.09
CA THR A 127 -2.17 8.08 5.48
C THR A 127 -3.09 9.22 5.85
N GLY A 128 -3.89 9.04 6.89
CA GLY A 128 -4.91 10.00 7.25
C GLY A 128 -5.08 10.19 8.75
N VAL A 129 -5.83 11.23 9.07
CA VAL A 129 -6.23 11.58 10.43
C VAL A 129 -7.73 11.83 10.48
N GLN A 130 -8.37 11.42 11.58
CA GLN A 130 -9.75 11.78 11.86
C GLN A 130 -9.81 13.19 12.46
N LYS A 131 -10.69 14.03 11.94
CA LYS A 131 -10.99 15.38 12.41
C LYS A 131 -12.49 15.59 12.47
N CYS A 132 -12.92 16.63 13.16
CA CYS A 132 -14.32 17.08 13.13
C CYS A 132 -14.40 18.43 12.42
N LEU A 133 -15.36 18.57 11.54
CA LEU A 133 -15.74 19.88 10.98
C LEU A 133 -16.31 20.78 12.09
N PRO A 134 -16.42 22.10 11.88
CA PRO A 134 -17.00 23.03 12.87
C PRO A 134 -18.41 22.67 13.31
N ASN A 135 -19.19 22.03 12.46
CA ASN A 135 -20.52 21.50 12.74
C ASN A 135 -20.53 20.16 13.51
N GLY A 136 -19.36 19.67 13.94
CA GLY A 136 -19.20 18.42 14.69
C GLY A 136 -19.23 17.14 13.86
N VAL A 137 -19.31 17.23 12.52
CA VAL A 137 -19.33 16.06 11.64
C VAL A 137 -17.92 15.50 11.50
N PRO A 138 -17.69 14.18 11.74
CA PRO A 138 -16.38 13.58 11.61
C PRO A 138 -15.99 13.42 10.14
N VAL A 139 -14.72 13.72 9.83
CA VAL A 139 -14.12 13.56 8.52
C VAL A 139 -12.75 12.88 8.64
N LEU A 140 -12.36 12.21 7.58
CA LEU A 140 -11.01 11.67 7.38
C LEU A 140 -10.27 12.60 6.42
N VAL A 141 -9.17 13.17 6.89
CA VAL A 141 -8.25 13.99 6.09
C VAL A 141 -7.07 13.10 5.71
N SER A 142 -6.92 12.81 4.43
CA SER A 142 -6.01 11.79 3.93
C SER A 142 -5.02 12.33 2.90
N LEU A 143 -3.79 11.85 2.99
CA LEU A 143 -2.79 11.90 1.92
C LEU A 143 -2.74 10.56 1.21
N CYS A 144 -2.84 10.58 -0.10
CA CYS A 144 -2.83 9.41 -0.97
C CYS A 144 -1.58 9.45 -1.85
N LEU A 145 -0.72 8.47 -1.71
CA LEU A 145 0.51 8.30 -2.50
C LEU A 145 0.33 7.12 -3.45
N ASP A 146 0.60 7.34 -4.74
CA ASP A 146 0.72 6.24 -5.70
C ASP A 146 2.01 5.46 -5.45
N ILE A 147 1.85 4.18 -5.13
CA ILE A 147 2.94 3.24 -4.90
C ILE A 147 2.95 2.10 -5.94
N THR A 148 2.24 2.29 -7.08
CA THR A 148 2.10 1.25 -8.11
C THR A 148 3.47 0.79 -8.60
N GLY A 149 4.34 1.70 -8.99
CA GLY A 149 5.69 1.36 -9.44
C GLY A 149 6.52 0.64 -8.36
N GLN A 150 6.33 0.97 -7.09
CA GLN A 150 7.00 0.26 -5.98
C GLN A 150 6.46 -1.17 -5.84
N MET A 151 5.14 -1.36 -5.92
CA MET A 151 4.50 -2.67 -5.82
C MET A 151 4.86 -3.58 -7.01
N GLU A 152 4.91 -3.01 -8.23
CA GLU A 152 5.32 -3.72 -9.44
C GLU A 152 6.78 -4.17 -9.37
N ALA A 153 7.69 -3.28 -9.00
CA ALA A 153 9.09 -3.61 -8.83
C ALA A 153 9.32 -4.68 -7.75
N GLN A 154 8.55 -4.61 -6.66
CA GLN A 154 8.58 -5.62 -5.60
C GLN A 154 8.10 -6.98 -6.12
N ALA A 155 6.98 -7.01 -6.84
CA ALA A 155 6.43 -8.23 -7.43
C ALA A 155 7.36 -8.84 -8.48
N GLU A 156 8.03 -8.01 -9.29
CA GLU A 156 9.03 -8.45 -10.27
C GLU A 156 10.22 -9.10 -9.56
N LEU A 157 10.76 -8.47 -8.52
CA LEU A 157 11.84 -9.04 -7.71
C LEU A 157 11.44 -10.36 -7.06
N GLU A 158 10.24 -10.44 -6.50
CA GLU A 158 9.71 -11.67 -5.92
C GLU A 158 9.53 -12.76 -6.97
N SER A 159 9.07 -12.42 -8.17
CA SER A 159 8.94 -13.34 -9.30
C SER A 159 10.28 -13.91 -9.74
N ILE A 160 11.31 -13.06 -9.83
CA ILE A 160 12.68 -13.50 -10.16
C ILE A 160 13.21 -14.44 -9.07
N VAL A 161 13.00 -14.05 -7.81
CA VAL A 161 13.48 -14.79 -6.64
C VAL A 161 12.77 -16.14 -6.49
N GLN A 162 11.48 -16.22 -6.81
CA GLN A 162 10.66 -17.45 -6.75
C GLN A 162 10.64 -18.22 -8.08
N CYS A 163 11.52 -17.86 -9.03
CA CYS A 163 11.58 -18.51 -10.35
C CYS A 163 11.69 -20.04 -10.19
N PRO A 164 10.72 -20.82 -10.70
CA PRO A 164 10.72 -22.27 -10.55
C PRO A 164 11.75 -22.98 -11.43
N MET A 165 12.44 -22.24 -12.30
CA MET A 165 13.41 -22.81 -13.25
C MET A 165 14.83 -22.93 -12.69
N GLY A 166 15.08 -22.45 -11.45
CA GLY A 166 16.42 -22.54 -10.86
C GLY A 166 16.50 -22.20 -9.39
N GLY A 167 17.43 -22.82 -8.69
CA GLY A 167 17.78 -22.44 -7.33
C GLY A 167 18.58 -21.15 -7.31
N ILE A 168 18.03 -20.09 -6.70
CA ILE A 168 18.73 -18.83 -6.49
C ILE A 168 19.20 -18.75 -5.05
N PHE A 169 20.46 -18.45 -4.85
CA PHE A 169 21.02 -18.29 -3.51
C PHE A 169 22.08 -17.19 -3.45
N ARG A 170 22.29 -16.68 -2.26
CA ARG A 170 23.38 -15.78 -1.90
C ARG A 170 24.08 -16.30 -0.66
N ALA A 171 25.40 -16.48 -0.75
CA ALA A 171 26.23 -16.93 0.35
C ALA A 171 27.35 -15.93 0.63
N ARG A 172 27.93 -15.98 1.84
CA ARG A 172 29.17 -15.28 2.17
C ARG A 172 30.34 -15.94 1.44
N MET A 173 31.32 -15.15 1.10
CA MET A 173 32.59 -15.62 0.55
C MET A 173 33.55 -16.02 1.69
N ASP A 174 33.05 -16.83 2.65
CA ASP A 174 33.83 -17.44 3.71
C ASP A 174 34.24 -18.88 3.31
N ARG A 175 34.98 -19.55 4.19
CA ARG A 175 35.48 -20.92 3.93
C ARG A 175 34.36 -21.92 3.67
N ASP A 176 33.21 -21.73 4.30
CA ASP A 176 32.09 -22.68 4.32
C ASP A 176 30.95 -22.26 3.40
N PHE A 177 31.07 -21.12 2.68
CA PHE A 177 30.03 -20.50 1.88
C PHE A 177 28.72 -20.41 2.65
N THR A 178 28.74 -19.69 3.78
CA THR A 178 27.61 -19.55 4.67
C THR A 178 26.43 -18.89 3.95
N LEU A 179 25.30 -19.60 3.87
CA LEU A 179 24.09 -19.14 3.19
C LEU A 179 23.52 -17.91 3.89
N ILE A 180 23.26 -16.83 3.10
CA ILE A 180 22.57 -15.63 3.54
C ILE A 180 21.10 -15.70 3.14
N TYR A 181 20.84 -16.14 1.91
CA TYR A 181 19.53 -16.21 1.30
C TYR A 181 19.48 -17.35 0.28
N ALA A 182 18.30 -18.01 0.19
CA ALA A 182 17.97 -18.88 -0.93
C ALA A 182 16.46 -18.90 -1.15
N ASN A 183 16.02 -19.10 -2.40
CA ASN A 183 14.62 -19.32 -2.73
C ASN A 183 14.21 -20.79 -2.42
N ASP A 184 12.91 -21.04 -2.41
CA ASP A 184 12.39 -22.38 -2.07
C ASP A 184 12.83 -23.45 -3.07
N HIS A 185 13.01 -23.08 -4.34
CA HIS A 185 13.49 -23.99 -5.37
C HIS A 185 14.94 -24.46 -5.11
N TYR A 186 15.78 -23.59 -4.54
CA TYR A 186 17.13 -24.01 -4.11
C TYR A 186 17.08 -25.16 -3.10
N TYR A 187 16.22 -25.05 -2.09
CA TYR A 187 16.08 -26.11 -1.09
C TYR A 187 15.49 -27.38 -1.70
N ALA A 188 14.49 -27.22 -2.58
CA ALA A 188 13.87 -28.35 -3.28
C ALA A 188 14.86 -29.13 -4.17
N LEU A 189 15.78 -28.45 -4.88
CA LEU A 189 16.82 -29.06 -5.69
C LEU A 189 17.76 -29.97 -4.87
N HIS A 190 17.98 -29.60 -3.61
CA HIS A 190 18.81 -30.38 -2.68
C HIS A 190 18.02 -31.40 -1.85
N GLY A 191 16.69 -31.45 -2.02
CA GLY A 191 15.84 -32.34 -1.22
C GLY A 191 15.81 -31.93 0.27
N LEU A 192 16.01 -30.67 0.57
CA LEU A 192 16.10 -30.12 1.94
C LEU A 192 15.03 -29.07 2.17
N THR A 193 14.72 -28.85 3.43
CA THR A 193 14.01 -27.64 3.89
C THR A 193 15.00 -26.60 4.39
N ARG A 194 14.56 -25.37 4.59
CA ARG A 194 15.34 -24.30 5.23
C ARG A 194 15.82 -24.71 6.61
N GLU A 195 14.95 -25.40 7.37
CA GLU A 195 15.26 -25.90 8.70
C GLU A 195 16.29 -27.03 8.66
N ASP A 196 16.21 -27.93 7.70
CA ASP A 196 17.19 -28.99 7.52
C ASP A 196 18.59 -28.43 7.28
N LEU A 197 18.71 -27.46 6.37
CA LEU A 197 20.01 -26.85 6.09
C LEU A 197 20.59 -26.14 7.32
N ARG A 198 19.73 -25.43 8.07
CA ARG A 198 20.14 -24.76 9.31
C ARG A 198 20.57 -25.74 10.39
N ASN A 199 19.76 -26.77 10.63
CA ASN A 199 19.95 -27.67 11.77
C ASN A 199 21.03 -28.72 11.50
N LYS A 200 21.11 -29.26 10.26
CA LYS A 200 22.06 -30.32 9.90
C LYS A 200 23.43 -29.76 9.49
N PHE A 201 23.45 -28.58 8.85
CA PHE A 201 24.66 -28.05 8.21
C PHE A 201 25.03 -26.64 8.69
N GLY A 202 24.32 -26.05 9.66
CA GLY A 202 24.62 -24.71 10.18
C GLY A 202 24.56 -23.61 9.11
N ASN A 203 23.69 -23.74 8.09
CA ASN A 203 23.64 -22.88 6.90
C ASN A 203 24.91 -22.88 6.05
N LYS A 204 25.78 -23.88 6.16
CA LYS A 204 27.01 -23.99 5.39
C LYS A 204 26.78 -24.75 4.10
N THR A 205 26.78 -24.06 2.96
CA THR A 205 26.45 -24.66 1.66
C THR A 205 27.57 -25.52 1.11
N ILE A 206 28.77 -25.39 1.63
CA ILE A 206 29.91 -26.26 1.23
C ILE A 206 29.62 -27.76 1.40
N HIS A 207 28.76 -28.11 2.37
CA HIS A 207 28.35 -29.50 2.61
C HIS A 207 27.39 -30.08 1.55
N LEU A 208 26.82 -29.21 0.70
CA LEU A 208 25.95 -29.58 -0.42
C LEU A 208 26.75 -29.80 -1.73
N VAL A 209 28.03 -29.41 -1.73
CA VAL A 209 28.91 -29.52 -2.88
C VAL A 209 29.56 -30.90 -2.87
N HIS A 210 29.65 -31.53 -4.05
CA HIS A 210 30.38 -32.82 -4.18
C HIS A 210 31.84 -32.64 -3.75
N PRO A 211 32.41 -33.54 -2.94
CA PRO A 211 33.77 -33.39 -2.40
C PRO A 211 34.85 -33.13 -3.44
N GLU A 212 34.71 -33.71 -4.64
CA GLU A 212 35.65 -33.55 -5.76
C GLU A 212 35.63 -32.13 -6.37
N ASP A 213 34.49 -31.39 -6.23
CA ASP A 213 34.33 -30.06 -6.78
C ASP A 213 34.82 -28.95 -5.85
N ILE A 214 34.97 -29.23 -4.54
CA ILE A 214 35.42 -28.27 -3.55
C ILE A 214 36.76 -27.60 -3.88
N PRO A 215 37.81 -28.35 -4.30
CA PRO A 215 39.10 -27.74 -4.66
C PRO A 215 38.99 -26.77 -5.85
N TRP A 216 38.17 -27.13 -6.84
CA TRP A 216 37.92 -26.28 -8.01
C TRP A 216 37.21 -24.96 -7.61
N MET A 217 36.19 -25.03 -6.81
CA MET A 217 35.50 -23.83 -6.30
C MET A 217 36.48 -22.89 -5.61
N GLY A 218 37.32 -23.40 -4.71
CA GLY A 218 38.33 -22.60 -4.02
C GLY A 218 39.32 -21.92 -4.96
N SER A 219 39.62 -22.49 -6.11
CA SER A 219 40.53 -21.93 -7.13
C SER A 219 39.90 -20.78 -7.93
N VAL A 220 38.63 -20.91 -8.23
CA VAL A 220 37.85 -19.88 -8.98
C VAL A 220 37.64 -18.64 -8.17
N TYR A 221 37.36 -18.76 -6.86
CA TYR A 221 37.03 -17.62 -5.99
C TYR A 221 38.27 -16.95 -5.36
N LYS A 222 39.45 -17.56 -5.39
CA LYS A 222 40.70 -16.93 -4.94
C LYS A 222 41.34 -15.97 -5.94
N LYS A 223 40.80 -15.90 -7.17
CA LYS A 223 41.35 -15.07 -8.28
C LYS A 223 40.75 -13.68 -8.40
N ARG A 224 40.03 -13.21 -7.37
CA ARG A 224 39.50 -11.81 -7.33
C ARG A 224 40.02 -11.06 -6.12
#